data_5bcb801f05dddd20e04dc9802ad64678
#
_entry.id   5bcb801f05dddd20e04dc9802ad64678
#
_cell.length_a   1.000
_cell.length_b   1.000
_cell.length_c   1.000
_cell.angle_alpha   90.00
_cell.angle_beta   90.00
_cell.angle_gamma   90.00
#
_symmetry.space_group_name_H-M   'P 1'
#
loop_
_entity.id
_entity.type
_entity.pdbx_description
1 polymer ?
#
loop_
_entity_poly.entity_id
_entity_poly.type
_entity_poly.pdbx_seq_one_letter_code
_entity_poly.pdbx_strand_id
1 'polypeptide(L)'
;MSTYNPLDPSALAELKQIVGEKYVWTDREKLEPYSHDEVTGEKYVHYPEAVVLPANAAEVAEILKLANRRLIPVVPRGAGSGYACASVAYQGGFVLSTERMNQVLEIDEVNMVMVVEPGVRTADVHKLALEKGYLYPGEPSSSDSSFI
;
A
#
# COMPACT_ATOMS: atom_id res chain seq x y z
N MET A 1 24.42 -9.06 9.64
CA MET A 1 23.24 -9.68 10.28
C MET A 1 22.11 -8.67 10.16
N SER A 2 20.92 -9.08 9.76
CA SER A 2 19.77 -8.18 9.72
C SER A 2 19.49 -7.66 11.14
N THR A 3 19.23 -6.36 11.28
CA THR A 3 18.80 -5.75 12.55
C THR A 3 17.29 -5.94 12.78
N TYR A 4 16.61 -6.60 11.85
CA TYR A 4 15.16 -6.80 11.86
C TYR A 4 14.79 -8.25 12.15
N ASN A 5 13.62 -8.43 12.75
CA ASN A 5 13.04 -9.72 13.05
C ASN A 5 12.10 -10.18 11.93
N PRO A 6 11.99 -11.48 11.66
CA PRO A 6 10.97 -12.01 10.77
C PRO A 6 9.57 -11.86 11.38
N LEU A 7 8.54 -11.99 10.55
CA LEU A 7 7.15 -12.00 10.97
C LEU A 7 6.82 -13.33 11.66
N ASP A 8 6.81 -13.36 13.00
CA ASP A 8 6.48 -14.55 13.76
C ASP A 8 4.96 -14.84 13.82
N PRO A 9 4.53 -16.07 14.17
CA PRO A 9 3.11 -16.43 14.24
C PRO A 9 2.28 -15.57 15.20
N SER A 10 2.88 -15.04 16.28
CA SER A 10 2.21 -14.17 17.24
C SER A 10 1.95 -12.78 16.63
N ALA A 11 2.93 -12.21 15.94
CA ALA A 11 2.77 -10.94 15.23
C ALA A 11 1.73 -11.07 14.10
N LEU A 12 1.75 -12.19 13.38
CA LEU A 12 0.76 -12.47 12.35
C LEU A 12 -0.66 -12.54 12.94
N ALA A 13 -0.84 -13.16 14.10
CA ALA A 13 -2.13 -13.21 14.78
C ALA A 13 -2.60 -11.81 15.22
N GLU A 14 -1.69 -10.97 15.74
CA GLU A 14 -2.00 -9.58 16.10
C GLU A 14 -2.41 -8.76 14.86
N LEU A 15 -1.72 -8.90 13.72
CA LEU A 15 -2.11 -8.25 12.46
C LEU A 15 -3.53 -8.64 12.03
N LYS A 16 -3.86 -9.94 12.11
CA LYS A 16 -5.21 -10.45 11.83
C LYS A 16 -6.28 -9.89 12.77
N GLN A 17 -5.93 -9.61 14.03
CA GLN A 17 -6.85 -8.97 14.97
C GLN A 17 -7.10 -7.48 14.63
N ILE A 18 -6.08 -6.78 14.11
CA ILE A 18 -6.19 -5.37 13.74
C ILE A 18 -7.07 -5.18 12.50
N VAL A 19 -6.78 -5.87 11.40
CA VAL A 19 -7.43 -5.62 10.11
C VAL A 19 -8.50 -6.65 9.73
N GLY A 20 -8.60 -7.76 10.47
CA GLY A 20 -9.41 -8.92 10.15
C GLY A 20 -8.65 -9.97 9.32
N GLU A 21 -8.95 -11.25 9.57
CA GLU A 21 -8.21 -12.39 9.00
C GLU A 21 -8.15 -12.39 7.46
N LYS A 22 -9.25 -12.04 6.80
CA LYS A 22 -9.36 -12.00 5.33
C LYS A 22 -8.46 -10.96 4.66
N TYR A 23 -7.92 -10.00 5.43
CA TYR A 23 -7.10 -8.90 4.96
C TYR A 23 -5.61 -9.04 5.33
N VAL A 24 -5.22 -10.24 5.78
CA VAL A 24 -3.82 -10.63 5.97
C VAL A 24 -3.56 -11.87 5.12
N TRP A 25 -2.75 -11.71 4.11
CA TRP A 25 -2.44 -12.77 3.15
C TRP A 25 -1.04 -13.31 3.36
N THR A 26 -0.91 -14.64 3.36
CA THR A 26 0.37 -15.35 3.47
C THR A 26 0.52 -16.40 2.36
N ASP A 27 -0.52 -16.63 1.56
CA ASP A 27 -0.51 -17.58 0.46
C ASP A 27 0.39 -17.08 -0.67
N ARG A 28 1.31 -17.89 -1.15
CA ARG A 28 2.30 -17.50 -2.16
C ARG A 28 1.69 -16.91 -3.43
N GLU A 29 0.58 -17.45 -3.88
CA GLU A 29 -0.14 -16.94 -5.06
C GLU A 29 -0.64 -15.51 -4.86
N LYS A 30 -1.12 -15.19 -3.64
CA LYS A 30 -1.56 -13.83 -3.28
C LYS A 30 -0.40 -12.88 -3.03
N LEU A 31 0.77 -13.39 -2.65
CA LEU A 31 1.97 -12.59 -2.43
C LEU A 31 2.71 -12.26 -3.72
N GLU A 32 2.51 -13.04 -4.78
CA GLU A 32 3.23 -12.87 -6.04
C GLU A 32 3.13 -11.43 -6.59
N PRO A 33 1.95 -10.79 -6.73
CA PRO A 33 1.84 -9.42 -7.25
C PRO A 33 2.55 -8.37 -6.37
N TYR A 34 2.87 -8.71 -5.13
CA TYR A 34 3.54 -7.83 -4.16
C TYR A 34 5.04 -8.12 -4.02
N SER A 35 5.55 -9.09 -4.76
CA SER A 35 6.96 -9.47 -4.72
C SER A 35 7.86 -8.57 -5.57
N HIS A 36 7.30 -7.78 -6.46
CA HIS A 36 8.00 -6.92 -7.42
C HIS A 36 7.22 -5.62 -7.69
N ASP A 37 7.85 -4.67 -8.33
CA ASP A 37 7.24 -3.51 -8.97
C ASP A 37 7.46 -3.59 -10.50
N GLU A 38 7.49 -2.46 -11.21
CA GLU A 38 7.71 -2.44 -12.66
C GLU A 38 9.19 -2.66 -13.06
N VAL A 39 10.11 -2.77 -12.11
CA VAL A 39 11.51 -3.09 -12.41
C VAL A 39 11.64 -4.55 -12.80
N THR A 40 12.22 -4.80 -13.98
CA THR A 40 12.38 -6.15 -14.52
C THR A 40 13.66 -6.83 -14.03
N GLY A 41 13.58 -8.15 -13.84
CA GLY A 41 14.70 -9.03 -13.52
C GLY A 41 14.53 -9.75 -12.18
N GLU A 42 14.86 -11.03 -12.17
CA GLU A 42 14.69 -11.92 -11.00
C GLU A 42 15.36 -11.41 -9.72
N LYS A 43 16.47 -10.69 -9.83
CA LYS A 43 17.19 -10.13 -8.67
C LYS A 43 16.40 -9.05 -7.90
N TYR A 44 15.34 -8.52 -8.48
CA TYR A 44 14.47 -7.51 -7.87
C TYR A 44 13.17 -8.11 -7.31
N VAL A 45 12.97 -9.42 -7.45
CA VAL A 45 11.79 -10.11 -6.93
C VAL A 45 12.06 -10.57 -5.50
N HIS A 46 11.34 -9.97 -4.54
CA HIS A 46 11.44 -10.32 -3.12
C HIS A 46 10.05 -10.49 -2.53
N TYR A 47 9.70 -11.73 -2.22
CA TYR A 47 8.40 -12.03 -1.60
C TYR A 47 8.34 -11.49 -0.19
N PRO A 48 7.28 -10.74 0.17
CA PRO A 48 7.01 -10.41 1.56
C PRO A 48 6.58 -11.66 2.34
N GLU A 49 6.70 -11.64 3.66
CA GLU A 49 6.21 -12.71 4.53
C GLU A 49 4.68 -12.66 4.67
N ALA A 50 4.10 -11.47 4.52
CA ALA A 50 2.65 -11.27 4.43
C ALA A 50 2.32 -9.98 3.65
N VAL A 51 1.06 -9.86 3.22
CA VAL A 51 0.44 -8.62 2.77
C VAL A 51 -0.68 -8.28 3.72
N VAL A 52 -0.68 -7.04 4.22
CA VAL A 52 -1.66 -6.53 5.18
C VAL A 52 -2.40 -5.35 4.55
N LEU A 53 -3.74 -5.41 4.55
CA LEU A 53 -4.59 -4.42 3.89
C LEU A 53 -5.44 -3.66 4.92
N PRO A 54 -4.94 -2.56 5.52
CA PRO A 54 -5.72 -1.73 6.42
C PRO A 54 -6.86 -1.01 5.69
N ALA A 55 -7.95 -0.72 6.41
CA ALA A 55 -9.10 0.02 5.89
C ALA A 55 -9.02 1.52 6.18
N ASN A 56 -8.18 1.95 7.13
CA ASN A 56 -8.15 3.32 7.63
C ASN A 56 -6.84 3.63 8.36
N ALA A 57 -6.63 4.91 8.66
CA ALA A 57 -5.43 5.40 9.33
C ALA A 57 -5.26 4.85 10.77
N ALA A 58 -6.36 4.50 11.46
CA ALA A 58 -6.27 3.93 12.81
C ALA A 58 -5.67 2.51 12.76
N GLU A 59 -6.11 1.68 11.83
CA GLU A 59 -5.51 0.36 11.60
C GLU A 59 -4.03 0.47 11.19
N VAL A 60 -3.68 1.42 10.31
CA VAL A 60 -2.27 1.70 9.94
C VAL A 60 -1.44 2.04 11.17
N ALA A 61 -1.95 2.89 12.07
CA ALA A 61 -1.24 3.27 13.28
C ALA A 61 -0.97 2.07 14.20
N GLU A 62 -1.95 1.19 14.39
CA GLU A 62 -1.76 -0.03 15.21
C GLU A 62 -0.80 -1.02 14.58
N ILE A 63 -0.85 -1.21 13.25
CA ILE A 63 0.12 -2.02 12.51
C ILE A 63 1.55 -1.49 12.71
N LEU A 64 1.76 -0.18 12.55
CA LEU A 64 3.09 0.42 12.70
C LEU A 64 3.60 0.36 14.15
N LYS A 65 2.73 0.53 15.15
CA LYS A 65 3.10 0.33 16.56
C LYS A 65 3.55 -1.10 16.83
N LEU A 66 2.84 -2.10 16.29
CA LEU A 66 3.22 -3.51 16.40
C LEU A 66 4.56 -3.76 15.74
N ALA A 67 4.72 -3.33 14.49
CA ALA A 67 5.94 -3.53 13.71
C ALA A 67 7.16 -2.89 14.39
N ASN A 68 7.01 -1.65 14.89
CA ASN A 68 8.07 -0.95 15.59
C ASN A 68 8.46 -1.64 16.92
N ARG A 69 7.47 -2.07 17.71
CA ARG A 69 7.72 -2.81 18.98
C ARG A 69 8.46 -4.12 18.75
N ARG A 70 8.20 -4.80 17.62
CA ARG A 70 8.78 -6.10 17.29
C ARG A 70 9.96 -6.01 16.32
N LEU A 71 10.35 -4.82 15.86
CA LEU A 71 11.40 -4.59 14.87
C LEU A 71 11.19 -5.39 13.58
N ILE A 72 9.94 -5.46 13.09
CA ILE A 72 9.57 -6.12 11.83
C ILE A 72 9.54 -5.07 10.72
N PRO A 73 10.20 -5.30 9.55
CA PRO A 73 10.15 -4.39 8.42
C PRO A 73 8.73 -4.24 7.87
N VAL A 74 8.37 -3.00 7.54
CA VAL A 74 7.10 -2.68 6.85
C VAL A 74 7.41 -1.96 5.56
N VAL A 75 6.85 -2.45 4.47
CA VAL A 75 6.99 -1.82 3.16
C VAL A 75 5.62 -1.26 2.75
N PRO A 76 5.43 0.07 2.71
CA PRO A 76 4.21 0.66 2.21
C PRO A 76 4.10 0.46 0.69
N ARG A 77 2.91 0.11 0.22
CA ARG A 77 2.65 -0.10 -1.19
C ARG A 77 1.30 0.48 -1.60
N GLY A 78 1.32 1.33 -2.62
CA GLY A 78 0.15 1.67 -3.40
C GLY A 78 -0.11 0.62 -4.48
N ALA A 79 -0.23 1.02 -5.72
CA ALA A 79 -0.44 0.09 -6.84
C ALA A 79 0.81 -0.70 -7.25
N GLY A 80 2.01 -0.31 -6.81
CA GLY A 80 3.27 -0.94 -7.21
C GLY A 80 3.76 -0.56 -8.59
N SER A 81 3.23 0.51 -9.18
CA SER A 81 3.58 1.01 -10.52
C SER A 81 4.90 1.80 -10.59
N GLY A 82 5.71 1.74 -9.55
CA GLY A 82 7.01 2.42 -9.49
C GLY A 82 8.14 1.63 -10.16
N TYR A 83 9.27 2.33 -10.42
CA TYR A 83 10.47 1.77 -11.04
C TYR A 83 11.71 1.84 -10.14
N ALA A 84 11.53 1.86 -8.82
CA ALA A 84 12.63 2.05 -7.88
C ALA A 84 12.75 0.94 -6.82
N CYS A 85 11.99 -0.14 -6.94
CA CYS A 85 11.87 -1.21 -5.94
C CYS A 85 11.49 -0.70 -4.54
N ALA A 86 10.90 0.50 -4.42
CA ALA A 86 10.55 1.09 -3.14
C ALA A 86 9.38 0.38 -2.45
N SER A 87 8.55 -0.33 -3.22
CA SER A 87 7.41 -1.11 -2.75
C SER A 87 7.69 -2.61 -2.61
N VAL A 88 8.96 -3.02 -2.68
CA VAL A 88 9.41 -4.42 -2.63
C VAL A 88 10.04 -4.74 -1.28
N ALA A 89 9.70 -5.88 -0.68
CA ALA A 89 10.12 -6.29 0.66
C ALA A 89 11.57 -6.80 0.70
N TYR A 90 12.53 -5.95 0.36
CA TYR A 90 13.94 -6.29 0.24
C TYR A 90 14.58 -6.78 1.56
N GLN A 91 14.08 -6.32 2.69
CA GLN A 91 14.56 -6.71 4.03
C GLN A 91 13.67 -7.75 4.71
N GLY A 92 12.75 -8.41 3.98
CA GLY A 92 11.72 -9.26 4.56
C GLY A 92 10.58 -8.46 5.20
N GLY A 93 9.91 -9.04 6.19
CA GLY A 93 8.75 -8.44 6.82
C GLY A 93 7.50 -8.47 5.94
N PHE A 94 6.64 -7.48 6.05
CA PHE A 94 5.38 -7.50 5.33
C PHE A 94 5.12 -6.22 4.52
N VAL A 95 4.30 -6.36 3.47
CA VAL A 95 3.78 -5.24 2.69
C VAL A 95 2.51 -4.72 3.36
N LEU A 96 2.42 -3.40 3.55
CA LEU A 96 1.22 -2.69 3.94
C LEU A 96 0.62 -2.07 2.68
N SER A 97 -0.45 -2.68 2.16
CA SER A 97 -1.14 -2.22 0.95
C SER A 97 -2.24 -1.22 1.27
N THR A 98 -2.28 -0.11 0.54
CA THR A 98 -3.28 0.95 0.72
C THR A 98 -4.56 0.74 -0.09
N GLU A 99 -4.71 -0.38 -0.80
CA GLU A 99 -5.80 -0.65 -1.74
C GLU A 99 -7.22 -0.46 -1.17
N ARG A 100 -7.41 -0.73 0.14
CA ARG A 100 -8.70 -0.55 0.81
C ARG A 100 -8.98 0.89 1.25
N MET A 101 -7.96 1.73 1.28
CA MET A 101 -8.05 3.15 1.66
C MET A 101 -8.26 3.97 0.39
N ASN A 102 -9.43 3.89 -0.21
CA ASN A 102 -9.71 4.40 -1.56
C ASN A 102 -10.88 5.41 -1.60
N GLN A 103 -11.13 6.12 -0.51
CA GLN A 103 -12.19 7.11 -0.44
C GLN A 103 -11.71 8.49 -0.85
N VAL A 104 -12.55 9.23 -1.57
CA VAL A 104 -12.43 10.68 -1.70
C VAL A 104 -13.10 11.32 -0.50
N LEU A 105 -12.33 12.00 0.33
CA LEU A 105 -12.77 12.53 1.62
C LEU A 105 -13.42 13.90 1.48
N GLU A 106 -12.86 14.76 0.61
CA GLU A 106 -13.32 16.13 0.42
C GLU A 106 -12.96 16.64 -0.97
N ILE A 107 -13.81 17.49 -1.54
CA ILE A 107 -13.53 18.29 -2.73
C ILE A 107 -13.79 19.75 -2.37
N ASP A 108 -12.74 20.51 -2.11
CA ASP A 108 -12.79 21.94 -1.84
C ASP A 108 -12.65 22.71 -3.15
N GLU A 109 -13.77 23.11 -3.73
CA GLU A 109 -13.82 23.84 -5.00
C GLU A 109 -13.32 25.29 -4.86
N VAL A 110 -13.37 25.87 -3.65
CA VAL A 110 -12.89 27.24 -3.42
C VAL A 110 -11.35 27.31 -3.46
N ASN A 111 -10.69 26.33 -2.83
CA ASN A 111 -9.24 26.24 -2.80
C ASN A 111 -8.67 25.33 -3.91
N MET A 112 -9.53 24.71 -4.72
CA MET A 112 -9.16 23.77 -5.79
C MET A 112 -8.31 22.60 -5.26
N VAL A 113 -8.74 22.01 -4.16
CA VAL A 113 -8.07 20.90 -3.47
C VAL A 113 -9.01 19.71 -3.39
N MET A 114 -8.48 18.51 -3.61
CA MET A 114 -9.15 17.25 -3.34
C MET A 114 -8.38 16.50 -2.25
N VAL A 115 -9.06 16.11 -1.19
CA VAL A 115 -8.50 15.28 -0.11
C VAL A 115 -8.93 13.84 -0.36
N VAL A 116 -7.96 12.96 -0.53
CA VAL A 116 -8.19 11.56 -0.89
C VAL A 116 -7.37 10.62 -0.01
N GLU A 117 -7.82 9.40 0.13
CA GLU A 117 -7.04 8.33 0.74
C GLU A 117 -5.97 7.80 -0.24
N PRO A 118 -4.86 7.22 0.26
CA PRO A 118 -3.69 6.85 -0.55
C PRO A 118 -3.90 5.67 -1.52
N GLY A 119 -5.06 5.02 -1.50
CA GLY A 119 -5.44 3.95 -2.43
C GLY A 119 -6.40 4.42 -3.54
N VAL A 120 -6.70 5.71 -3.62
CA VAL A 120 -7.50 6.28 -4.72
C VAL A 120 -6.67 6.26 -6.00
N ARG A 121 -7.26 5.76 -7.10
CA ARG A 121 -6.58 5.73 -8.39
C ARG A 121 -6.48 7.14 -8.99
N THR A 122 -5.36 7.41 -9.63
CA THR A 122 -5.13 8.67 -10.34
C THR A 122 -6.22 8.94 -11.38
N ALA A 123 -6.65 7.93 -12.14
CA ALA A 123 -7.74 8.03 -13.09
C ALA A 123 -9.08 8.46 -12.46
N ASP A 124 -9.37 8.01 -11.23
CA ASP A 124 -10.60 8.39 -10.53
C ASP A 124 -10.55 9.87 -10.10
N VAL A 125 -9.37 10.38 -9.70
CA VAL A 125 -9.16 11.81 -9.43
C VAL A 125 -9.38 12.65 -10.69
N HIS A 126 -8.82 12.24 -11.83
CA HIS A 126 -9.03 12.91 -13.12
C HIS A 126 -10.52 12.98 -13.47
N LYS A 127 -11.21 11.83 -13.39
CA LYS A 127 -12.63 11.74 -13.69
C LYS A 127 -13.45 12.70 -12.82
N LEU A 128 -13.25 12.67 -11.52
CA LEU A 128 -13.96 13.53 -10.57
C LEU A 128 -13.68 15.02 -10.78
N ALA A 129 -12.43 15.38 -11.10
CA ALA A 129 -12.09 16.76 -11.45
C ALA A 129 -12.83 17.22 -12.70
N LEU A 130 -12.86 16.41 -13.76
CA LEU A 130 -13.58 16.71 -15.00
C LEU A 130 -15.10 16.84 -14.80
N GLU A 131 -15.71 15.98 -13.98
CA GLU A 131 -17.14 16.06 -13.64
C GLU A 131 -17.50 17.39 -12.95
N LYS A 132 -16.54 18.01 -12.27
CA LYS A 132 -16.67 19.32 -11.63
C LYS A 132 -16.25 20.49 -12.52
N GLY A 133 -15.82 20.24 -13.76
CA GLY A 133 -15.34 21.27 -14.69
C GLY A 133 -13.89 21.72 -14.43
N TYR A 134 -13.14 20.96 -13.67
CA TYR A 134 -11.72 21.21 -13.37
C TYR A 134 -10.80 20.24 -14.11
N LEU A 135 -9.51 20.56 -14.16
CA LEU A 135 -8.46 19.71 -14.69
C LEU A 135 -7.48 19.36 -13.57
N TYR A 136 -7.24 18.07 -13.33
CA TYR A 136 -6.11 17.62 -12.53
C TYR A 136 -4.90 17.44 -13.44
N PRO A 137 -3.78 18.17 -13.25
CA PRO A 137 -2.66 18.17 -14.20
C PRO A 137 -1.67 17.01 -14.02
N GLY A 138 -1.80 16.24 -12.95
CA GLY A 138 -0.92 15.09 -12.67
C GLY A 138 -1.30 13.89 -13.52
N GLU A 139 -0.63 13.68 -14.66
CA GLU A 139 -0.94 12.61 -15.62
C GLU A 139 0.27 11.68 -15.82
N PRO A 140 0.55 10.77 -14.87
CA PRO A 140 1.57 9.74 -15.08
C PRO A 140 1.11 8.75 -16.16
N SER A 141 2.07 8.13 -16.88
CA SER A 141 1.77 7.10 -17.88
C SER A 141 0.97 5.91 -17.34
N SER A 142 1.03 5.71 -16.02
CA SER A 142 0.30 4.67 -15.27
C SER A 142 -0.99 5.17 -14.61
N SER A 143 -1.58 6.29 -15.07
CA SER A 143 -2.76 6.91 -14.42
C SER A 143 -3.94 5.95 -14.19
N ASP A 144 -4.14 4.99 -15.08
CA ASP A 144 -5.20 3.99 -14.98
C ASP A 144 -4.98 2.98 -13.84
N SER A 145 -3.75 2.77 -13.41
CA SER A 145 -3.38 1.78 -12.41
C SER A 145 -2.73 2.37 -11.17
N SER A 146 -2.07 3.53 -11.27
CA SER A 146 -1.39 4.15 -10.13
C SER A 146 -2.37 4.71 -9.10
N PHE A 147 -1.94 4.69 -7.84
CA PHE A 147 -2.61 5.36 -6.72
C PHE A 147 -1.96 6.71 -6.45
N ILE A 148 -2.73 7.59 -5.79
CA ILE A 148 -2.25 8.91 -5.36
C ILE A 148 -1.15 8.78 -4.30
#